data_197ec99d09c6058887d723214e693ba3
#
_entry.id   197ec99d09c6058887d723214e693ba3
#
_cell.length_a   1.000
_cell.length_b   1.000
_cell.length_c   1.000
_cell.angle_alpha   90.00
_cell.angle_beta   90.00
_cell.angle_gamma   90.00
#
_symmetry.space_group_name_H-M   'P 1'
#
loop_
_entity.id
_entity.type
_entity.pdbx_description
1 polymer ?
#
loop_
_entity_poly.entity_id
_entity_poly.type
_entity_poly.pdbx_seq_one_letter_code
_entity_poly.pdbx_strand_id
1 'polypeptide(L)'
;PAKNSDRKARFASPSGLPRPAFTSGLSHDLTPPGVFPFTRGLHPGGYRSRFWTMRQYAGFGTAKESNERYRYLLAQGTMGLSVAFDLPTQIGYDSDDPHAMGEVGRVGVAIDSLEDMETLFDSVPLDKVSTSMTINSTASILLALYIAVARRRGIAEDALSGTVQNDILKEYVARGTYIYPPK
;
A
#
# COMPACT_ATOMS: atom_id res chain seq x y z
N PRO A 1 18.08 6.83 7.79
CA PRO A 1 18.47 5.95 8.89
C PRO A 1 18.59 4.52 8.35
N ALA A 2 19.65 3.79 8.78
CA ALA A 2 19.84 2.41 8.34
C ALA A 2 18.58 1.59 8.64
N LYS A 3 18.11 0.77 7.68
CA LYS A 3 16.87 -0.02 7.76
C LYS A 3 16.72 -0.91 9.01
N ASN A 4 17.78 -1.04 9.84
CA ASN A 4 17.85 -1.90 11.03
C ASN A 4 18.26 -1.18 12.30
N SER A 5 18.23 0.16 12.36
CA SER A 5 18.54 0.88 13.60
C SER A 5 17.36 0.81 14.58
N ASP A 6 17.65 0.62 15.85
CA ASP A 6 16.63 0.68 16.90
C ASP A 6 15.98 2.07 16.94
N ARG A 7 14.67 2.16 17.06
CA ARG A 7 13.89 3.41 17.14
C ARG A 7 14.01 4.12 18.50
N LYS A 8 14.61 3.47 19.50
CA LYS A 8 14.90 4.01 20.83
C LYS A 8 16.28 3.56 21.27
N ALA A 9 16.97 4.40 22.02
CA ALA A 9 18.28 4.08 22.58
C ALA A 9 18.24 2.95 23.62
N ARG A 10 17.10 2.73 24.28
CA ARG A 10 16.94 1.72 25.33
C ARG A 10 15.54 1.11 25.29
N PHE A 11 15.48 -0.21 25.45
CA PHE A 11 14.26 -0.97 25.68
C PHE A 11 14.34 -1.66 27.04
N ALA A 12 13.39 -1.37 27.92
CA ALA A 12 13.33 -1.90 29.27
C ALA A 12 11.88 -2.26 29.66
N SER A 13 11.71 -3.11 30.66
CA SER A 13 10.44 -3.34 31.31
C SER A 13 9.99 -2.10 32.13
N PRO A 14 8.75 -2.04 32.60
CA PRO A 14 8.29 -1.00 33.52
C PRO A 14 9.15 -0.92 34.82
N SER A 15 9.70 -2.05 35.25
CA SER A 15 10.63 -2.14 36.43
C SER A 15 12.08 -1.79 36.08
N GLY A 16 12.35 -1.29 34.87
CA GLY A 16 13.69 -0.83 34.46
C GLY A 16 14.65 -1.92 33.98
N LEU A 17 14.26 -3.18 33.99
CA LEU A 17 15.12 -4.29 33.51
C LEU A 17 15.30 -4.20 31.97
N PRO A 18 16.56 -4.27 31.49
CA PRO A 18 16.85 -4.27 30.07
C PRO A 18 16.19 -5.45 29.38
N ARG A 19 15.58 -5.21 28.23
CA ARG A 19 15.02 -6.28 27.38
C ARG A 19 16.00 -6.58 26.24
N PRO A 20 16.42 -7.82 26.04
CA PRO A 20 17.21 -8.22 24.87
C PRO A 20 16.39 -8.04 23.57
N ALA A 21 17.06 -7.92 22.43
CA ALA A 21 16.40 -7.80 21.13
C ALA A 21 15.57 -9.06 20.81
N PHE A 22 16.07 -10.21 21.20
CA PHE A 22 15.39 -11.50 21.16
C PHE A 22 15.95 -12.39 22.25
N THR A 23 15.18 -13.39 22.66
CA THR A 23 15.62 -14.39 23.63
C THR A 23 16.32 -15.53 22.89
N SER A 24 17.53 -15.88 23.30
CA SER A 24 18.26 -17.05 22.82
C SER A 24 18.39 -18.10 23.93
N GLY A 25 18.49 -19.37 23.58
CA GLY A 25 19.14 -20.33 24.46
C GLY A 25 18.30 -21.28 25.30
N LEU A 26 17.04 -21.54 24.98
CA LEU A 26 16.30 -22.66 25.60
C LEU A 26 16.04 -23.84 24.66
N SER A 27 16.35 -23.72 23.37
CA SER A 27 16.27 -24.76 22.38
C SER A 27 17.37 -24.53 21.34
N HIS A 28 18.04 -25.59 20.95
CA HIS A 28 19.19 -25.57 20.06
C HIS A 28 18.87 -25.13 18.62
N ASP A 29 17.58 -25.03 18.25
CA ASP A 29 17.13 -24.82 16.88
C ASP A 29 16.51 -23.44 16.60
N LEU A 30 16.59 -22.49 17.53
CA LEU A 30 16.02 -21.16 17.35
C LEU A 30 16.99 -20.22 16.63
N THR A 31 16.87 -20.13 15.31
CA THR A 31 17.58 -19.12 14.54
C THR A 31 17.16 -17.69 14.95
N PRO A 32 18.09 -16.73 14.95
CA PRO A 32 17.75 -15.33 15.20
C PRO A 32 16.68 -14.78 14.20
N PRO A 33 15.91 -13.76 14.60
CA PRO A 33 15.07 -13.04 13.65
C PRO A 33 15.88 -12.52 12.45
N GLY A 34 15.30 -12.55 11.25
CA GLY A 34 15.97 -12.10 10.02
C GLY A 34 16.91 -13.10 9.37
N VAL A 35 17.04 -14.31 9.94
CA VAL A 35 17.85 -15.41 9.40
C VAL A 35 16.93 -16.53 8.91
N PHE A 36 17.24 -17.10 7.72
CA PHE A 36 16.51 -18.27 7.21
C PHE A 36 16.55 -19.42 8.22
N PRO A 37 15.47 -20.13 8.45
CA PRO A 37 14.17 -20.15 7.75
C PRO A 37 13.13 -19.11 8.24
N PHE A 38 13.54 -18.01 8.85
CA PHE A 38 12.70 -16.88 9.27
C PHE A 38 11.58 -17.23 10.26
N THR A 39 11.73 -18.27 11.03
CA THR A 39 10.73 -18.73 12.01
C THR A 39 10.38 -17.70 13.09
N ARG A 40 11.26 -16.72 13.29
CA ARG A 40 11.10 -15.64 14.26
C ARG A 40 10.92 -14.27 13.60
N GLY A 41 10.58 -14.22 12.31
CA GLY A 41 10.30 -13.02 11.53
C GLY A 41 11.40 -12.64 10.56
N LEU A 42 11.00 -11.87 9.54
CA LEU A 42 11.86 -11.45 8.42
C LEU A 42 12.89 -10.37 8.79
N HIS A 43 12.64 -9.62 9.87
CA HIS A 43 13.46 -8.45 10.21
C HIS A 43 14.23 -8.67 11.52
N PRO A 44 15.57 -8.49 11.51
CA PRO A 44 16.40 -8.71 12.69
C PRO A 44 15.98 -7.85 13.91
N GLY A 45 15.60 -6.62 13.67
CA GLY A 45 15.19 -5.69 14.72
C GLY A 45 13.73 -5.78 15.15
N GLY A 46 12.87 -6.48 14.37
CA GLY A 46 11.45 -6.58 14.65
C GLY A 46 10.81 -5.21 14.98
N TYR A 47 9.97 -5.18 15.99
CA TYR A 47 9.31 -3.93 16.44
C TYR A 47 10.22 -2.93 17.16
N ARG A 48 11.46 -3.28 17.42
CA ARG A 48 12.45 -2.31 17.89
C ARG A 48 12.85 -1.34 16.80
N SER A 49 13.01 -1.82 15.58
CA SER A 49 13.37 -1.00 14.43
C SER A 49 12.15 -0.28 13.87
N ARG A 50 11.05 -0.98 13.70
CA ARG A 50 9.83 -0.43 13.08
C ARG A 50 8.58 -1.14 13.61
N PHE A 51 7.51 -0.37 13.84
CA PHE A 51 6.19 -0.93 14.09
C PHE A 51 5.62 -1.55 12.80
N TRP A 52 4.57 -2.37 12.95
CA TRP A 52 3.77 -2.84 11.83
C TRP A 52 3.21 -1.67 11.03
N THR A 53 2.98 -1.88 9.75
CA THR A 53 2.34 -0.87 8.90
C THR A 53 0.85 -0.84 9.20
N MET A 54 0.36 0.29 9.69
CA MET A 54 -1.07 0.58 9.74
C MET A 54 -1.51 0.97 8.33
N ARG A 55 -2.41 0.17 7.75
CA ARG A 55 -2.90 0.37 6.40
C ARG A 55 -4.42 0.31 6.40
N GLN A 56 -5.06 1.25 5.74
CA GLN A 56 -6.51 1.25 5.53
C GLN A 56 -6.83 1.20 4.04
N TYR A 57 -7.84 0.41 3.71
CA TYR A 57 -8.46 0.36 2.40
C TYR A 57 -9.48 1.48 2.30
N ALA A 58 -9.29 2.40 1.37
CA ALA A 58 -10.15 3.55 1.19
C ALA A 58 -10.12 4.03 -0.27
N GLY A 59 -11.24 4.57 -0.71
CA GLY A 59 -11.47 5.16 -2.01
C GLY A 59 -12.96 5.29 -2.23
N PHE A 60 -13.41 6.46 -2.64
CA PHE A 60 -14.82 6.75 -2.94
C PHE A 60 -14.91 8.08 -3.70
N GLY A 61 -15.97 8.23 -4.47
CA GLY A 61 -16.26 9.48 -5.14
C GLY A 61 -15.15 9.96 -6.07
N THR A 62 -14.83 11.21 -5.98
CA THR A 62 -13.79 11.88 -6.76
C THR A 62 -12.39 11.65 -6.18
N ALA A 63 -11.37 11.87 -7.01
CA ALA A 63 -9.97 11.87 -6.57
C ALA A 63 -9.72 12.84 -5.42
N LYS A 64 -10.36 14.01 -5.43
CA LYS A 64 -10.24 15.03 -4.38
C LYS A 64 -10.81 14.54 -3.04
N GLU A 65 -12.01 13.99 -3.01
CA GLU A 65 -12.64 13.46 -1.79
C GLU A 65 -11.82 12.33 -1.19
N SER A 66 -11.34 11.43 -2.03
CA SER A 66 -10.44 10.34 -1.60
C SER A 66 -9.09 10.85 -1.09
N ASN A 67 -8.52 11.90 -1.70
CA ASN A 67 -7.32 12.57 -1.21
C ASN A 67 -7.50 13.14 0.19
N GLU A 68 -8.59 13.86 0.42
CA GLU A 68 -8.91 14.42 1.74
C GLU A 68 -8.95 13.30 2.81
N ARG A 69 -9.53 12.15 2.46
CA ARG A 69 -9.55 10.99 3.34
C ARG A 69 -8.15 10.42 3.59
N TYR A 70 -7.31 10.31 2.56
CA TYR A 70 -5.95 9.81 2.73
C TYR A 70 -5.10 10.72 3.61
N ARG A 71 -5.18 12.02 3.40
CA ARG A 71 -4.48 13.01 4.23
C ARG A 71 -4.93 12.93 5.70
N TYR A 72 -6.22 12.78 5.94
CA TYR A 72 -6.76 12.56 7.29
C TYR A 72 -6.17 11.27 7.90
N LEU A 73 -6.18 10.15 7.20
CA LEU A 73 -5.65 8.88 7.69
C LEU A 73 -4.16 8.97 8.03
N LEU A 74 -3.38 9.61 7.17
CA LEU A 74 -1.95 9.83 7.41
C LEU A 74 -1.72 10.71 8.65
N ALA A 75 -2.52 11.75 8.84
CA ALA A 75 -2.46 12.59 10.05
C ALA A 75 -2.82 11.82 11.33
N GLN A 76 -3.64 10.76 11.23
CA GLN A 76 -3.97 9.85 12.33
C GLN A 76 -2.95 8.73 12.55
N GLY A 77 -1.81 8.75 11.83
CA GLY A 77 -0.72 7.80 12.03
C GLY A 77 -0.78 6.55 11.14
N THR A 78 -1.67 6.50 10.15
CA THR A 78 -1.61 5.49 9.09
C THR A 78 -0.29 5.64 8.32
N MET A 79 0.39 4.52 8.05
CA MET A 79 1.71 4.52 7.40
C MET A 79 1.69 3.91 6.00
N GLY A 80 0.57 3.40 5.57
CA GLY A 80 0.36 2.83 4.24
C GLY A 80 -1.06 3.05 3.76
N LEU A 81 -1.22 3.28 2.48
CA LEU A 81 -2.50 3.44 1.83
C LEU A 81 -2.85 2.19 1.03
N SER A 82 -4.13 1.86 0.97
CA SER A 82 -4.67 0.86 0.06
C SER A 82 -5.82 1.50 -0.71
N VAL A 83 -5.60 1.69 -2.01
CA VAL A 83 -6.53 2.40 -2.88
C VAL A 83 -7.63 1.46 -3.34
N ALA A 84 -8.87 1.85 -3.09
CA ALA A 84 -10.06 1.25 -3.68
C ALA A 84 -10.43 2.04 -4.94
N PHE A 85 -10.33 1.43 -6.09
CA PHE A 85 -10.82 2.00 -7.36
C PHE A 85 -12.26 1.59 -7.61
N ASP A 86 -13.01 2.45 -8.27
CA ASP A 86 -14.39 2.15 -8.68
C ASP A 86 -14.45 1.09 -9.77
N LEU A 87 -15.66 0.61 -10.07
CA LEU A 87 -15.84 -0.46 -11.03
C LEU A 87 -15.43 -0.04 -12.46
N PRO A 88 -15.78 1.15 -12.98
CA PRO A 88 -15.31 1.60 -14.30
C PRO A 88 -13.79 1.57 -14.42
N THR A 89 -13.06 2.15 -13.47
CA THR A 89 -11.59 2.13 -13.43
C THR A 89 -11.05 0.69 -13.43
N GLN A 90 -11.69 -0.23 -12.69
CA GLN A 90 -11.25 -1.63 -12.62
C GLN A 90 -11.43 -2.38 -13.94
N ILE A 91 -12.46 -2.06 -14.72
CA ILE A 91 -12.79 -2.74 -15.98
C ILE A 91 -12.42 -1.96 -17.23
N GLY A 92 -11.75 -0.80 -17.06
CA GLY A 92 -11.16 -0.04 -18.15
C GLY A 92 -12.10 0.87 -18.91
N TYR A 93 -13.14 1.37 -18.25
CA TYR A 93 -14.01 2.44 -18.77
C TYR A 93 -13.65 3.78 -18.12
N ASP A 94 -13.70 4.83 -18.91
CA ASP A 94 -13.64 6.20 -18.42
C ASP A 94 -14.99 6.60 -17.80
N SER A 95 -15.00 7.59 -16.93
CA SER A 95 -16.19 7.99 -16.17
C SER A 95 -17.33 8.55 -17.04
N ASP A 96 -17.03 9.01 -18.24
CA ASP A 96 -18.00 9.53 -19.22
C ASP A 96 -18.55 8.45 -20.18
N ASP A 97 -18.04 7.21 -20.08
CA ASP A 97 -18.57 6.10 -20.87
C ASP A 97 -20.00 5.76 -20.44
N PRO A 98 -20.94 5.54 -21.38
CA PRO A 98 -22.31 5.14 -21.06
C PRO A 98 -22.41 3.87 -20.20
N HIS A 99 -21.44 2.93 -20.29
CA HIS A 99 -21.41 1.71 -19.48
C HIS A 99 -20.98 1.98 -18.02
N ALA A 100 -20.35 3.12 -17.75
CA ALA A 100 -19.94 3.52 -16.40
C ALA A 100 -21.10 4.15 -15.60
N MET A 101 -22.22 4.44 -16.24
CA MET A 101 -23.33 5.17 -15.62
C MET A 101 -23.84 4.48 -14.35
N GLY A 102 -23.85 5.24 -13.24
CA GLY A 102 -24.31 4.79 -11.94
C GLY A 102 -23.29 4.04 -11.10
N GLU A 103 -22.09 3.77 -11.64
CA GLU A 103 -21.01 3.09 -10.93
C GLU A 103 -19.79 3.98 -10.65
N VAL A 104 -19.69 5.16 -11.28
CA VAL A 104 -18.59 6.10 -11.11
C VAL A 104 -18.49 6.56 -9.65
N GLY A 105 -17.34 6.34 -9.04
CA GLY A 105 -17.07 6.77 -7.66
C GLY A 105 -17.83 6.02 -6.56
N ARG A 106 -18.62 5.00 -6.90
CA ARG A 106 -19.55 4.36 -5.96
C ARG A 106 -18.89 3.41 -4.96
N VAL A 107 -18.02 2.54 -5.43
CA VAL A 107 -17.35 1.50 -4.61
C VAL A 107 -15.85 1.74 -4.47
N GLY A 108 -15.37 2.84 -4.99
CA GLY A 108 -13.99 3.23 -5.02
C GLY A 108 -13.83 4.59 -5.68
N VAL A 109 -12.62 5.06 -5.83
CA VAL A 109 -12.30 6.32 -6.49
C VAL A 109 -12.25 6.13 -8.01
N ALA A 110 -12.86 7.03 -8.75
CA ALA A 110 -12.74 7.12 -10.19
C ALA A 110 -11.41 7.75 -10.59
N ILE A 111 -10.66 7.10 -11.49
CA ILE A 111 -9.39 7.58 -12.04
C ILE A 111 -9.38 7.33 -13.54
N ASP A 112 -9.53 8.39 -14.31
CA ASP A 112 -9.55 8.36 -15.77
C ASP A 112 -8.22 8.88 -16.36
N SER A 113 -7.51 9.72 -15.62
CA SER A 113 -6.38 10.47 -16.15
C SER A 113 -5.20 10.58 -15.16
N LEU A 114 -4.08 11.09 -15.68
CA LEU A 114 -2.93 11.45 -14.83
C LEU A 114 -3.28 12.60 -13.89
N GLU A 115 -4.15 13.51 -14.29
CA GLU A 115 -4.59 14.63 -13.45
C GLU A 115 -5.40 14.16 -12.24
N ASP A 116 -6.26 13.16 -12.42
CA ASP A 116 -6.97 12.51 -11.31
C ASP A 116 -6.00 11.83 -10.35
N MET A 117 -4.99 11.12 -10.90
CA MET A 117 -3.98 10.48 -10.09
C MET A 117 -3.12 11.50 -9.33
N GLU A 118 -2.78 12.64 -9.93
CA GLU A 118 -2.11 13.75 -9.27
C GLU A 118 -2.96 14.32 -8.13
N THR A 119 -4.25 14.53 -8.39
CA THR A 119 -5.22 15.00 -7.41
C THR A 119 -5.37 14.00 -6.25
N LEU A 120 -5.50 12.71 -6.57
CA LEU A 120 -5.62 11.64 -5.56
C LEU A 120 -4.45 11.63 -4.58
N PHE A 121 -3.25 11.84 -5.07
CA PHE A 121 -2.03 11.81 -4.25
C PHE A 121 -1.52 13.19 -3.87
N ASP A 122 -2.27 14.27 -4.12
CA ASP A 122 -1.81 15.60 -3.73
C ASP A 122 -1.41 15.66 -2.25
N SER A 123 -0.24 16.25 -1.99
CA SER A 123 0.34 16.39 -0.64
C SER A 123 0.58 15.05 0.12
N VAL A 124 0.49 13.90 -0.55
CA VAL A 124 0.87 12.60 0.02
C VAL A 124 2.36 12.35 -0.22
N PRO A 125 3.17 12.06 0.81
CA PRO A 125 4.61 11.82 0.66
C PRO A 125 4.87 10.39 0.14
N LEU A 126 4.89 10.22 -1.20
CA LEU A 126 4.99 8.92 -1.86
C LEU A 126 6.30 8.17 -1.58
N ASP A 127 7.35 8.90 -1.22
CA ASP A 127 8.65 8.36 -0.78
C ASP A 127 8.65 7.76 0.63
N LYS A 128 7.61 8.05 1.43
CA LYS A 128 7.50 7.63 2.83
C LYS A 128 6.32 6.70 3.09
N VAL A 129 5.31 6.76 2.25
CA VAL A 129 4.06 6.00 2.39
C VAL A 129 4.05 4.87 1.37
N SER A 130 3.88 3.63 1.82
CA SER A 130 3.67 2.53 0.87
C SER A 130 2.23 2.51 0.38
N THR A 131 2.05 2.40 -0.94
CA THR A 131 0.74 2.42 -1.57
C THR A 131 0.41 1.07 -2.18
N SER A 132 -0.64 0.42 -1.70
CA SER A 132 -1.22 -0.77 -2.34
C SER A 132 -2.39 -0.35 -3.22
N MET A 133 -2.48 -0.95 -4.39
CA MET A 133 -3.60 -0.74 -5.32
C MET A 133 -4.35 -2.05 -5.49
N THR A 134 -5.64 -2.02 -5.15
CA THR A 134 -6.52 -3.17 -5.33
C THR A 134 -7.03 -3.18 -6.77
N ILE A 135 -6.17 -3.63 -7.66
CA ILE A 135 -6.39 -3.55 -9.11
C ILE A 135 -5.73 -4.74 -9.82
N ASN A 136 -6.35 -5.20 -10.89
CA ASN A 136 -5.94 -6.36 -11.69
C ASN A 136 -5.77 -6.01 -13.17
N SER A 137 -6.82 -6.02 -13.96
CA SER A 137 -6.74 -5.87 -15.41
C SER A 137 -6.11 -4.55 -15.89
N THR A 138 -6.42 -3.44 -15.21
CA THR A 138 -5.89 -2.11 -15.50
C THR A 138 -4.68 -1.73 -14.65
N ALA A 139 -4.11 -2.68 -13.90
CA ALA A 139 -3.02 -2.44 -12.96
C ALA A 139 -1.79 -1.77 -13.60
N SER A 140 -1.42 -2.17 -14.81
CA SER A 140 -0.26 -1.59 -15.51
C SER A 140 -0.44 -0.11 -15.83
N ILE A 141 -1.68 0.29 -16.21
CA ILE A 141 -2.01 1.68 -16.52
C ILE A 141 -1.95 2.52 -15.24
N LEU A 142 -2.64 2.09 -14.17
CA LEU A 142 -2.68 2.83 -12.92
C LEU A 142 -1.31 2.90 -12.24
N LEU A 143 -0.49 1.85 -12.35
CA LEU A 143 0.89 1.89 -11.87
C LEU A 143 1.74 2.88 -12.67
N ALA A 144 1.56 2.93 -13.99
CA ALA A 144 2.25 3.91 -14.84
C ALA A 144 1.87 5.36 -14.48
N LEU A 145 0.58 5.63 -14.24
CA LEU A 145 0.10 6.93 -13.76
C LEU A 145 0.71 7.29 -12.39
N TYR A 146 0.75 6.35 -11.46
CA TYR A 146 1.38 6.55 -10.15
C TYR A 146 2.87 6.90 -10.25
N ILE A 147 3.61 6.18 -11.08
CA ILE A 147 5.03 6.47 -11.36
C ILE A 147 5.19 7.84 -12.01
N ALA A 148 4.31 8.20 -12.96
CA ALA A 148 4.34 9.51 -13.61
C ALA A 148 4.12 10.65 -12.61
N VAL A 149 3.20 10.50 -11.66
CA VAL A 149 3.01 11.47 -10.54
C VAL A 149 4.29 11.62 -9.73
N ALA A 150 4.93 10.51 -9.36
CA ALA A 150 6.19 10.55 -8.61
C ALA A 150 7.30 11.27 -9.38
N ARG A 151 7.47 10.96 -10.67
CA ARG A 151 8.44 11.64 -11.55
C ARG A 151 8.20 13.15 -11.64
N ARG A 152 6.95 13.58 -11.84
CA ARG A 152 6.59 15.01 -11.87
C ARG A 152 6.94 15.74 -10.57
N ARG A 153 6.92 15.02 -9.44
CA ARG A 153 7.30 15.55 -8.13
C ARG A 153 8.79 15.42 -7.81
N GLY A 154 9.61 14.93 -8.73
CA GLY A 154 11.04 14.71 -8.51
C GLY A 154 11.35 13.58 -7.51
N ILE A 155 10.42 12.65 -7.29
CA ILE A 155 10.59 11.49 -6.43
C ILE A 155 11.20 10.35 -7.28
N ALA A 156 12.32 9.81 -6.83
CA ALA A 156 12.98 8.69 -7.51
C ALA A 156 12.11 7.42 -7.43
N GLU A 157 12.10 6.63 -8.50
CA GLU A 157 11.25 5.44 -8.59
C GLU A 157 11.61 4.36 -7.57
N ASP A 158 12.89 4.24 -7.22
CA ASP A 158 13.38 3.32 -6.20
C ASP A 158 13.00 3.72 -4.78
N ALA A 159 12.53 4.94 -4.57
CA ALA A 159 11.93 5.39 -3.30
C ALA A 159 10.47 4.96 -3.16
N LEU A 160 9.81 4.57 -4.26
CA LEU A 160 8.41 4.14 -4.23
C LEU A 160 8.29 2.74 -3.63
N SER A 161 7.25 2.52 -2.86
CA SER A 161 6.95 1.23 -2.24
C SER A 161 5.45 0.95 -2.31
N GLY A 162 5.08 -0.26 -2.70
CA GLY A 162 3.68 -0.64 -2.79
C GLY A 162 3.45 -1.99 -3.45
N THR A 163 2.19 -2.25 -3.77
CA THR A 163 1.78 -3.49 -4.44
C THR A 163 0.61 -3.22 -5.38
N VAL A 164 0.51 -4.03 -6.42
CA VAL A 164 -0.70 -4.25 -7.22
C VAL A 164 -1.11 -5.71 -7.04
N GLN A 165 -2.37 -6.03 -7.18
CA GLN A 165 -2.82 -7.43 -7.06
C GLN A 165 -2.43 -8.23 -8.30
N ASN A 166 -2.82 -7.78 -9.46
CA ASN A 166 -2.58 -8.43 -10.76
C ASN A 166 -2.92 -9.94 -10.74
N ASP A 167 -4.03 -10.29 -10.10
CA ASP A 167 -4.51 -11.67 -9.94
C ASP A 167 -5.74 -11.90 -10.81
N ILE A 168 -5.50 -12.35 -12.03
CA ILE A 168 -6.56 -12.56 -13.03
C ILE A 168 -7.43 -13.79 -12.69
N LEU A 169 -6.88 -14.82 -12.06
CA LEU A 169 -7.64 -16.02 -11.72
C LEU A 169 -8.77 -15.72 -10.75
N LYS A 170 -8.51 -14.88 -9.78
CA LYS A 170 -9.53 -14.41 -8.84
C LYS A 170 -10.67 -13.67 -9.55
N GLU A 171 -10.37 -12.88 -10.56
CA GLU A 171 -11.39 -12.17 -11.33
C GLU A 171 -12.32 -13.13 -12.04
N TYR A 172 -11.80 -14.21 -12.64
CA TYR A 172 -12.65 -15.23 -13.29
C TYR A 172 -13.47 -16.05 -12.30
N VAL A 173 -12.86 -16.47 -11.20
CA VAL A 173 -13.48 -17.45 -10.28
C VAL A 173 -14.46 -16.79 -9.32
N ALA A 174 -14.13 -15.59 -8.81
CA ALA A 174 -14.84 -15.02 -7.67
C ALA A 174 -15.54 -13.69 -7.95
N ARG A 175 -14.94 -12.81 -8.76
CA ARG A 175 -15.43 -11.42 -8.90
C ARG A 175 -16.22 -11.13 -10.17
N GLY A 176 -15.91 -11.81 -11.26
CA GLY A 176 -16.55 -11.57 -12.57
C GLY A 176 -16.22 -10.22 -13.21
N THR A 177 -15.15 -9.55 -12.78
CA THR A 177 -14.71 -8.23 -13.24
C THR A 177 -13.50 -8.31 -14.18
N TYR A 178 -13.44 -9.32 -14.98
CA TYR A 178 -12.37 -9.49 -15.98
C TYR A 178 -12.73 -8.78 -17.30
N ILE A 179 -11.73 -8.29 -18.00
CA ILE A 179 -11.86 -7.68 -19.34
C ILE A 179 -11.11 -8.46 -20.42
N TYR A 180 -10.16 -9.31 -20.05
CA TYR A 180 -9.43 -10.15 -20.98
C TYR A 180 -9.97 -11.59 -20.95
N PRO A 181 -10.14 -12.25 -22.11
CA PRO A 181 -10.57 -13.64 -22.12
C PRO A 181 -9.50 -14.57 -21.55
N PRO A 182 -9.91 -15.68 -20.93
CA PRO A 182 -8.96 -16.71 -20.56
C PRO A 182 -8.40 -17.36 -21.83
N LYS A 183 -7.11 -17.65 -21.83
CA LYS A 183 -6.45 -18.39 -22.93
C LYS A 183 -6.31 -19.85 -22.55
#